data_d3ec1de2247efffc27238e15114175d3
#
_entry.id   d3ec1de2247efffc27238e15114175d3
#
_cell.length_a   1.000
_cell.length_b   1.000
_cell.length_c   1.000
_cell.angle_alpha   90.00
_cell.angle_beta   90.00
_cell.angle_gamma   90.00
#
_symmetry.space_group_name_H-M   'P 1'
#
loop_
_entity.id
_entity.type
_entity.pdbx_description
1 polymer ?
#
loop_
_entity_poly.entity_id
_entity_poly.type
_entity_poly.pdbx_seq_one_letter_code
_entity_poly.pdbx_strand_id
1 'polypeptide(L)'
;MKIKILVPIYNDWQSASNLLNDIDNNILDLDHELSVIIVNDASTHDRQEEQKDFKNIHSIKILNMKINQGHARCIATALKYIFEKEEFDYVIPMDGDGEDRPEEIKEFILFKLICDFKRYKNNTPKNK
;
A
#
# COMPACT_ATOMS: atom_id res chain seq x y z
N MET A 1 -0.05 10.47 9.18
CA MET A 1 -0.87 9.24 9.02
C MET A 1 0.00 8.07 8.59
N LYS A 2 -0.40 6.88 8.98
CA LYS A 2 0.23 5.63 8.53
C LYS A 2 -0.61 5.03 7.42
N ILE A 3 -0.01 4.93 6.23
CA ILE A 3 -0.68 4.42 5.03
C ILE A 3 0.01 3.13 4.60
N LYS A 4 -0.77 2.09 4.41
CA LYS A 4 -0.30 0.79 3.92
C LYS A 4 -0.80 0.59 2.49
N ILE A 5 0.13 0.34 1.57
CA ILE A 5 -0.21 -0.08 0.21
C ILE A 5 -0.05 -1.58 0.14
N LEU A 6 -1.08 -2.25 -0.37
CA LEU A 6 -1.16 -3.70 -0.46
C LEU A 6 -1.09 -4.13 -1.93
N VAL A 7 -0.07 -4.90 -2.28
CA VAL A 7 0.17 -5.32 -3.67
C VAL A 7 0.24 -6.85 -3.74
N PRO A 8 -0.81 -7.52 -4.23
CA PRO A 8 -0.74 -8.96 -4.50
C PRO A 8 0.03 -9.22 -5.79
N ILE A 9 0.89 -10.23 -5.78
CA ILE A 9 1.65 -10.64 -6.97
C ILE A 9 1.70 -12.15 -7.13
N TYR A 10 1.80 -12.59 -8.39
CA TYR A 10 2.16 -13.96 -8.77
C TYR A 10 3.14 -13.90 -9.94
N ASN A 11 4.39 -14.21 -9.69
CA ASN A 11 5.51 -14.17 -10.67
C ASN A 11 5.84 -12.78 -11.26
N ASP A 12 5.05 -11.75 -10.98
CA ASP A 12 5.19 -10.41 -11.55
C ASP A 12 6.13 -9.51 -10.74
N TRP A 13 7.30 -10.03 -10.40
CA TRP A 13 8.27 -9.28 -9.60
C TRP A 13 8.77 -8.00 -10.29
N GLN A 14 8.91 -8.04 -11.62
CA GLN A 14 9.31 -6.85 -12.38
C GLN A 14 8.26 -5.75 -12.32
N SER A 15 6.99 -6.12 -12.49
CA SER A 15 5.89 -5.17 -12.39
C SER A 15 5.77 -4.60 -10.98
N ALA A 16 5.97 -5.42 -9.96
CA ALA A 16 6.00 -4.96 -8.57
C ALA A 16 7.15 -3.96 -8.33
N SER A 17 8.33 -4.24 -8.86
CA SER A 17 9.48 -3.34 -8.77
C SER A 17 9.21 -2.00 -9.46
N ASN A 18 8.62 -2.02 -10.63
CA ASN A 18 8.22 -0.82 -11.37
C ASN A 18 7.20 0.00 -10.57
N LEU A 19 6.21 -0.68 -9.97
CA LEU A 19 5.20 -0.03 -9.13
C LEU A 19 5.83 0.63 -7.90
N LEU A 20 6.75 -0.02 -7.23
CA LEU A 20 7.47 0.55 -6.08
C LEU A 20 8.23 1.81 -6.45
N ASN A 21 8.91 1.82 -7.60
CA ASN A 21 9.60 3.00 -8.11
C ASN A 21 8.63 4.15 -8.40
N ASP A 22 7.50 3.84 -9.02
CA ASP A 22 6.48 4.84 -9.33
C ASP A 22 5.86 5.42 -8.05
N ILE A 23 5.59 4.59 -7.07
CA ILE A 23 5.12 5.03 -5.75
C ILE A 23 6.14 5.95 -5.09
N ASP A 24 7.39 5.55 -5.06
CA ASP A 24 8.46 6.34 -4.43
C ASP A 24 8.66 7.70 -5.10
N ASN A 25 8.52 7.74 -6.41
CA ASN A 25 8.69 8.98 -7.18
C ASN A 25 7.48 9.93 -7.09
N ASN A 26 6.27 9.40 -6.89
CA ASN A 26 5.04 10.20 -6.93
C ASN A 26 4.53 10.65 -5.55
N ILE A 27 5.14 10.19 -4.47
CA ILE A 27 4.72 10.52 -3.10
C ILE A 27 5.70 11.50 -2.43
N LEU A 28 6.40 12.26 -3.24
CA LEU A 28 7.20 13.39 -2.78
C LEU A 28 6.29 14.38 -2.04
N ASP A 29 6.70 14.88 -0.91
CA ASP A 29 6.00 15.93 -0.14
C ASP A 29 4.79 15.49 0.69
N LEU A 30 4.54 14.19 0.86
CA LEU A 30 3.54 13.75 1.83
C LEU A 30 4.21 13.56 3.20
N ASP A 31 3.76 14.33 4.17
CA ASP A 31 4.16 14.19 5.58
C ASP A 31 3.46 12.97 6.20
N HIS A 32 3.59 11.82 5.55
CA HIS A 32 2.95 10.56 5.94
C HIS A 32 3.93 9.41 5.87
N GLU A 33 3.75 8.47 6.79
CA GLU A 33 4.50 7.23 6.80
C GLU A 33 3.82 6.24 5.84
N LEU A 34 4.44 6.02 4.69
CA LEU A 34 3.98 5.11 3.67
C LEU A 34 4.78 3.81 3.73
N SER A 35 4.08 2.69 3.88
CA SER A 35 4.67 1.36 3.85
C SER A 35 3.97 0.51 2.80
N VAL A 36 4.71 -0.40 2.18
CA VAL A 36 4.18 -1.31 1.17
C VAL A 36 4.24 -2.74 1.68
N ILE A 37 3.16 -3.47 1.50
CA ILE A 37 3.08 -4.90 1.80
C ILE A 37 2.80 -5.62 0.49
N ILE A 38 3.77 -6.42 0.06
CA ILE A 38 3.64 -7.27 -1.11
C ILE A 38 3.17 -8.64 -0.64
N VAL A 39 2.10 -9.14 -1.25
CA VAL A 39 1.61 -10.49 -0.98
C VAL A 39 2.01 -11.40 -2.13
N ASN A 40 2.96 -12.26 -1.87
CA ASN A 40 3.43 -13.23 -2.85
C ASN A 40 2.54 -14.47 -2.82
N ASP A 41 1.76 -14.68 -3.88
CA ASP A 41 0.81 -15.78 -4.01
C ASP A 41 1.50 -17.09 -4.44
N ALA A 42 2.54 -17.49 -3.72
CA ALA A 42 3.35 -18.68 -4.00
C ALA A 42 3.96 -18.68 -5.39
N SER A 43 4.62 -17.58 -5.75
CA SER A 43 5.33 -17.44 -7.03
C SER A 43 6.35 -18.57 -7.22
N THR A 44 6.45 -19.05 -8.45
CA THR A 44 7.44 -20.07 -8.85
C THR A 44 8.77 -19.47 -9.28
N HIS A 45 8.79 -18.17 -9.57
CA HIS A 45 10.00 -17.41 -9.90
C HIS A 45 10.47 -16.63 -8.67
N ASP A 46 11.77 -16.67 -8.41
CA ASP A 46 12.35 -15.94 -7.30
C ASP A 46 12.43 -14.45 -7.61
N ARG A 47 12.24 -13.66 -6.55
CA ARG A 47 12.51 -12.23 -6.60
C ARG A 47 14.01 -12.02 -6.87
N GLN A 48 14.32 -11.26 -7.90
CA GLN A 48 15.68 -10.74 -8.05
C GLN A 48 15.87 -9.61 -7.05
N GLU A 49 16.79 -9.81 -6.11
CA GLU A 49 17.11 -8.79 -5.12
C GLU A 49 17.84 -7.64 -5.80
N GLU A 50 17.10 -6.61 -6.15
CA GLU A 50 17.67 -5.30 -6.37
C GLU A 50 17.66 -4.55 -5.03
N GLN A 51 18.84 -4.29 -4.48
CA GLN A 51 18.97 -3.40 -3.35
C GLN A 51 18.72 -1.97 -3.84
N LYS A 52 17.49 -1.51 -3.70
CA LYS A 52 17.15 -0.10 -3.91
C LYS A 52 16.79 0.54 -2.59
N ASP A 53 17.44 1.64 -2.30
CA ASP A 53 17.02 2.52 -1.21
C ASP A 53 15.92 3.44 -1.71
N PHE A 54 14.73 3.27 -1.16
CA PHE A 54 13.60 4.14 -1.44
C PHE A 54 13.66 5.37 -0.53
N LYS A 55 13.34 6.54 -1.09
CA LYS A 55 13.39 7.82 -0.35
C LYS A 55 12.11 8.09 0.42
N ASN A 56 10.96 7.70 -0.14
CA ASN A 56 9.64 8.07 0.36
C ASN A 56 8.83 6.88 0.88
N ILE A 57 9.28 5.66 0.62
CA ILE A 57 8.69 4.44 1.18
C ILE A 57 9.42 4.12 2.49
N HIS A 58 8.67 4.11 3.58
CA HIS A 58 9.20 3.87 4.92
C HIS A 58 9.67 2.42 5.11
N SER A 59 8.87 1.46 4.68
CA SER A 59 9.21 0.04 4.76
C SER A 59 8.49 -0.78 3.70
N ILE A 60 9.10 -1.92 3.36
CA ILE A 60 8.52 -2.90 2.45
C ILE A 60 8.56 -4.25 3.14
N LYS A 61 7.41 -4.91 3.24
CA LYS A 61 7.28 -6.26 3.74
C LYS A 61 6.75 -7.19 2.67
N ILE A 62 7.20 -8.42 2.68
CA ILE A 62 6.71 -9.46 1.77
C ILE A 62 6.06 -10.55 2.60
N LEU A 63 4.78 -10.79 2.35
CA LEU A 63 4.04 -11.91 2.91
C LEU A 63 4.00 -13.03 1.88
N ASN A 64 4.55 -14.19 2.22
CA ASN A 64 4.58 -15.34 1.33
C ASN A 64 3.44 -16.29 1.65
N MET A 65 2.55 -16.50 0.68
CA MET A 65 1.53 -17.55 0.77
C MET A 65 2.19 -18.92 0.59
N LYS A 66 1.73 -19.91 1.31
CA LYS A 66 2.26 -21.29 1.21
C LYS A 66 1.87 -21.96 -0.10
N ILE A 67 0.68 -21.68 -0.59
CA ILE A 67 0.14 -22.19 -1.86
C ILE A 67 -0.56 -21.06 -2.58
N ASN A 68 -0.66 -21.18 -3.91
CA ASN A 68 -1.41 -20.23 -4.71
C ASN A 68 -2.89 -20.27 -4.34
N GLN A 69 -3.44 -19.13 -3.94
CA GLN A 69 -4.82 -18.99 -3.46
C GLN A 69 -5.67 -18.10 -4.38
N GLY A 70 -5.05 -17.38 -5.29
CA GLY A 70 -5.70 -16.39 -6.14
C GLY A 70 -5.70 -14.99 -5.52
N HIS A 71 -5.95 -14.03 -6.37
CA HIS A 71 -5.86 -12.59 -6.07
C HIS A 71 -6.72 -12.15 -4.87
N ALA A 72 -8.00 -12.52 -4.87
CA ALA A 72 -8.92 -12.11 -3.82
C ALA A 72 -8.53 -12.64 -2.43
N ARG A 73 -8.06 -13.88 -2.36
CA ARG A 73 -7.61 -14.48 -1.09
C ARG A 73 -6.31 -13.88 -0.60
N CYS A 74 -5.41 -13.51 -1.50
CA CYS A 74 -4.19 -12.78 -1.16
C CYS A 74 -4.51 -11.45 -0.49
N ILE A 75 -5.41 -10.68 -1.07
CA ILE A 75 -5.86 -9.40 -0.51
C ILE A 75 -6.50 -9.65 0.87
N ALA A 76 -7.39 -10.61 1.00
CA ALA A 76 -8.07 -10.91 2.26
C ALA A 76 -7.07 -11.32 3.35
N THR A 77 -6.10 -12.18 3.03
CA THR A 77 -5.06 -12.62 3.96
C THR A 77 -4.18 -11.46 4.42
N ALA A 78 -3.79 -10.61 3.50
CA ALA A 78 -2.96 -9.45 3.82
C ALA A 78 -3.72 -8.41 4.64
N LEU A 79 -5.00 -8.17 4.35
CA LEU A 79 -5.84 -7.28 5.15
C LEU A 79 -5.96 -7.80 6.59
N LYS A 80 -6.16 -9.10 6.76
CA LYS A 80 -6.18 -9.72 8.08
C LYS A 80 -4.87 -9.52 8.83
N TYR A 81 -3.74 -9.74 8.15
CA TYR A 81 -2.42 -9.53 8.75
C TYR A 81 -2.23 -8.06 9.18
N ILE A 82 -2.54 -7.12 8.30
CA ILE A 82 -2.41 -5.68 8.59
C ILE A 82 -3.27 -5.31 9.78
N PHE A 83 -4.53 -5.75 9.79
CA PHE A 83 -5.45 -5.45 10.87
C PHE A 83 -5.01 -6.00 12.23
N GLU A 84 -4.42 -7.20 12.25
CA GLU A 84 -4.00 -7.87 13.50
C GLU A 84 -2.61 -7.44 13.96
N LYS A 85 -1.69 -7.08 13.05
CA LYS A 85 -0.26 -6.96 13.34
C LYS A 85 0.33 -5.57 13.10
N GLU A 86 -0.36 -4.71 12.38
CA GLU A 86 0.18 -3.43 11.96
C GLU A 86 -0.67 -2.27 12.47
N GLU A 87 -0.04 -1.16 12.73
CA GLU A 87 -0.73 0.11 12.95
C GLU A 87 -0.93 0.82 11.62
N PHE A 88 -2.14 1.27 11.35
CA PHE A 88 -2.45 1.96 10.10
C PHE A 88 -3.65 2.90 10.25
N ASP A 89 -3.69 3.93 9.43
CA ASP A 89 -4.85 4.79 9.25
C ASP A 89 -5.63 4.41 7.99
N TYR A 90 -4.91 4.05 6.91
CA TYR A 90 -5.50 3.65 5.64
C TYR A 90 -4.75 2.49 5.02
N VAL A 91 -5.48 1.63 4.32
CA VAL A 91 -4.95 0.57 3.46
C VAL A 91 -5.45 0.81 2.04
N ILE A 92 -4.54 0.84 1.08
CA ILE A 92 -4.84 1.05 -0.33
C ILE A 92 -4.38 -0.18 -1.11
N PRO A 93 -5.30 -1.04 -1.59
CA PRO A 93 -4.94 -2.12 -2.49
C PRO A 93 -4.56 -1.56 -3.87
N MET A 94 -3.48 -2.07 -4.45
CA MET A 94 -3.06 -1.74 -5.81
C MET A 94 -2.64 -3.01 -6.54
N ASP A 95 -2.99 -3.10 -7.81
CA ASP A 95 -2.54 -4.21 -8.64
C ASP A 95 -1.12 -3.96 -9.16
N GLY A 96 -0.29 -5.01 -9.14
CA GLY A 96 1.07 -4.94 -9.62
C GLY A 96 1.23 -5.01 -11.13
N ASP A 97 0.15 -5.02 -11.89
CA ASP A 97 0.14 -5.17 -13.36
C ASP A 97 0.28 -3.87 -14.15
N GLY A 98 0.36 -2.74 -13.46
CA GLY A 98 0.50 -1.41 -14.08
C GLY A 98 -0.81 -0.73 -14.47
N GLU A 99 -1.95 -1.32 -14.20
CA GLU A 99 -3.27 -0.69 -14.44
C GLU A 99 -3.58 0.40 -13.42
N ASP A 100 -3.13 0.24 -12.19
CA ASP A 100 -3.29 1.26 -11.16
C ASP A 100 -2.25 2.38 -11.33
N ARG A 101 -2.68 3.59 -11.08
CA ARG A 101 -1.87 4.80 -11.29
C ARG A 101 -1.38 5.35 -9.95
N PRO A 102 -0.09 5.15 -9.61
CA PRO A 102 0.46 5.63 -8.34
C PRO A 102 0.33 7.13 -8.12
N GLU A 103 0.32 7.91 -9.19
CA GLU A 103 0.10 9.36 -9.13
C GLU A 103 -1.27 9.74 -8.55
N GLU A 104 -2.25 8.86 -8.62
CA GLU A 104 -3.58 9.08 -8.05
C GLU A 104 -3.62 8.88 -6.54
N ILE A 105 -2.62 8.23 -5.94
CA ILE A 105 -2.52 8.05 -4.49
C ILE A 105 -2.51 9.38 -3.77
N LYS A 106 -1.75 10.33 -4.27
CA LYS A 106 -1.66 11.67 -3.69
C LYS A 106 -3.03 12.36 -3.66
N GLU A 107 -3.77 12.28 -4.76
CA GLU A 107 -5.12 12.84 -4.87
C GLU A 107 -6.09 12.13 -3.93
N PHE A 108 -6.02 10.81 -3.85
CA PHE A 108 -6.84 10.00 -2.95
C PHE A 108 -6.61 10.38 -1.48
N ILE A 109 -5.35 10.50 -1.07
CA ILE A 109 -4.97 10.89 0.29
C ILE A 109 -5.47 12.29 0.61
N LEU A 110 -5.28 13.22 -0.30
CA LEU A 110 -5.76 14.60 -0.13
C LEU A 110 -7.28 14.64 0.01
N PHE A 111 -8.00 13.90 -0.82
CA PHE A 111 -9.46 13.79 -0.74
C PHE A 111 -9.92 13.21 0.61
N LYS A 112 -9.27 12.16 1.10
CA LYS A 112 -9.57 11.56 2.40
C LYS A 112 -9.31 12.52 3.54
N LEU A 113 -8.21 13.24 3.52
CA LEU A 113 -7.89 14.27 4.51
C LEU A 113 -8.98 15.35 4.59
N ILE A 114 -9.46 15.81 3.43
CA ILE A 114 -10.54 16.80 3.36
C ILE A 114 -11.83 16.24 3.95
N CYS A 115 -12.18 15.01 3.62
CA CYS A 115 -13.38 14.34 4.15
C CYS A 115 -13.31 14.16 5.67
N ASP A 116 -12.17 13.71 6.19
CA ASP A 116 -11.97 13.50 7.61
C ASP A 116 -12.01 14.83 8.38
N PHE A 117 -11.42 15.87 7.82
CA PHE A 117 -11.47 17.21 8.42
C PHE A 117 -12.89 17.76 8.49
N LYS A 118 -13.68 17.57 7.45
CA LYS A 118 -15.10 17.96 7.45
C LYS A 118 -15.90 17.19 8.49
N ARG A 119 -15.67 15.89 8.61
CA ARG A 119 -16.30 15.04 9.62
C ARG A 119 -15.93 15.49 11.02
N TYR A 120 -14.66 15.76 11.25
CA TYR A 120 -14.18 16.29 12.53
C TYR A 120 -14.88 17.59 12.91
N LYS A 121 -14.96 18.56 12.00
CA LYS A 121 -15.66 19.83 12.24
C LYS A 121 -17.14 19.63 12.58
N ASN A 122 -17.80 18.71 11.91
CA ASN A 122 -19.24 18.46 12.14
C ASN A 122 -19.50 17.74 13.46
N ASN A 123 -18.53 16.98 13.98
CA ASN A 123 -18.67 16.21 15.21
C ASN A 123 -18.05 16.90 16.43
N THR A 124 -17.35 18.01 16.25
CA THR A 124 -16.78 18.77 17.38
C THR A 124 -17.90 19.52 18.09
N PRO A 125 -18.00 19.40 19.44
CA PRO A 125 -19.00 20.18 20.21
C PRO A 125 -18.80 21.66 19.95
N LYS A 126 -19.86 22.31 19.56
CA LYS A 126 -19.84 23.79 19.47
C LYS A 126 -19.70 24.34 20.87
N ASN A 127 -18.58 24.98 21.16
CA ASN A 127 -18.42 25.73 22.38
C ASN A 127 -19.48 26.85 22.42
N LYS A 128 -20.31 26.77 23.39
CA LYS A 128 -21.27 27.86 23.66
C LYS A 128 -20.55 29.06 24.25
#